data_4378506784cdbf19f6f1555c9851ae2c
#
_entry.id   4378506784cdbf19f6f1555c9851ae2c
#
_cell.length_a   1.000
_cell.length_b   1.000
_cell.length_c   1.000
_cell.angle_alpha   90.00
_cell.angle_beta   90.00
_cell.angle_gamma   90.00
#
_symmetry.space_group_name_H-M   'P 1'
#
loop_
_entity.id
_entity.type
_entity.pdbx_description
1 polymer ?
#
loop_
_entity_poly.entity_id
_entity_poly.type
_entity_poly.pdbx_seq_one_letter_code
_entity_poly.pdbx_strand_id
1 'polypeptide(L)'
;MTFQLKIYQQRCLDELAKYLRRTWQLQDADTAFYEHTRRTYHHVEALRGLPYVCVRVPTGGGKPALAAYAVGLAAENLLRADKCLVLWLAPTTQIVDQTMRALQDKHHPYRRALDEAFEGCVTVMDLKSALDLQRGTLESDTVIIVSTMAALRVGDMDGRKIYEDSGVLMSNFDGLTETQQSLLENANGLTRPARSLANLLRLRRPLIIVDEAHNARTPLSFESLARFNPSCILEFTATPETTHNPEQEHFASNVLHHVSAAELKAEN
;
A
#
# COMPACT_ATOMS: atom_id res chain seq x y z
N MET A 1 -28.61 7.34 2.84
CA MET A 1 -28.37 6.14 3.67
C MET A 1 -26.92 6.18 4.12
N THR A 2 -26.67 5.99 5.40
CA THR A 2 -25.30 5.90 5.93
C THR A 2 -24.74 4.55 5.53
N PHE A 3 -23.58 4.52 4.88
CA PHE A 3 -22.87 3.27 4.57
C PHE A 3 -22.50 2.59 5.89
N GLN A 4 -22.87 1.34 6.04
CA GLN A 4 -22.49 0.51 7.17
C GLN A 4 -21.73 -0.70 6.66
N LEU A 5 -20.64 -1.02 7.34
CA LEU A 5 -19.90 -2.25 7.07
C LEU A 5 -20.78 -3.46 7.41
N LYS A 6 -20.73 -4.47 6.56
CA LYS A 6 -21.31 -5.78 6.83
C LYS A 6 -20.53 -6.51 7.92
N ILE A 7 -21.11 -7.49 8.58
CA ILE A 7 -20.47 -8.23 9.68
C ILE A 7 -19.15 -8.87 9.22
N TYR A 8 -19.16 -9.50 8.04
CA TYR A 8 -17.91 -10.10 7.52
C TYR A 8 -16.84 -9.06 7.23
N GLN A 9 -17.21 -7.84 6.78
CA GLN A 9 -16.27 -6.75 6.55
C GLN A 9 -15.66 -6.26 7.86
N GLN A 10 -16.48 -6.06 8.89
CA GLN A 10 -16.01 -5.70 10.21
C GLN A 10 -15.04 -6.75 10.75
N ARG A 11 -15.39 -8.03 10.64
CA ARG A 11 -14.49 -9.14 11.04
C ARG A 11 -13.16 -9.12 10.30
N CYS A 12 -13.15 -8.87 8.99
CA CYS A 12 -11.89 -8.72 8.23
C CYS A 12 -11.01 -7.62 8.80
N LEU A 13 -11.59 -6.46 9.11
CA LEU A 13 -10.87 -5.31 9.65
C LEU A 13 -10.37 -5.57 11.08
N ASP A 14 -11.17 -6.23 11.91
CA ASP A 14 -10.78 -6.62 13.27
C ASP A 14 -9.58 -7.57 13.27
N GLU A 15 -9.60 -8.59 12.39
CA GLU A 15 -8.48 -9.53 12.25
C GLU A 15 -7.23 -8.83 11.70
N LEU A 16 -7.38 -7.94 10.74
CA LEU A 16 -6.27 -7.13 10.24
C LEU A 16 -5.68 -6.23 11.35
N ALA A 17 -6.52 -5.55 12.12
CA ALA A 17 -6.06 -4.68 13.21
C ALA A 17 -5.29 -5.46 14.29
N LYS A 18 -5.77 -6.67 14.64
CA LYS A 18 -5.07 -7.56 15.59
C LYS A 18 -3.67 -7.93 15.10
N TYR A 19 -3.56 -8.33 13.82
CA TYR A 19 -2.27 -8.67 13.21
C TYR A 19 -1.32 -7.47 13.19
N LEU A 20 -1.77 -6.32 12.69
CA LEU A 20 -0.95 -5.11 12.59
C LEU A 20 -0.43 -4.66 13.96
N ARG A 21 -1.29 -4.67 14.98
CA ARG A 21 -0.91 -4.36 16.37
C ARG A 21 0.12 -5.35 16.89
N ARG A 22 -0.07 -6.64 16.61
CA ARG A 22 0.85 -7.68 17.06
C ARG A 22 2.20 -7.57 16.36
N THR A 23 2.21 -7.27 15.07
CA THR A 23 3.42 -7.00 14.30
C THR A 23 4.21 -5.82 14.89
N TRP A 24 3.51 -4.73 15.24
CA TRP A 24 4.16 -3.60 15.90
C TRP A 24 4.75 -3.97 17.26
N GLN A 25 4.05 -4.76 18.07
CA GLN A 25 4.52 -5.19 19.39
C GLN A 25 5.76 -6.07 19.31
N LEU A 26 5.78 -7.02 18.37
CA LEU A 26 6.87 -7.98 18.23
C LEU A 26 8.02 -7.43 17.36
N GLN A 27 7.78 -6.40 16.56
CA GLN A 27 8.69 -5.95 15.49
C GLN A 27 9.08 -7.09 14.53
N ASP A 28 8.17 -8.06 14.36
CA ASP A 28 8.36 -9.28 13.58
C ASP A 28 7.04 -9.71 12.95
N ALA A 29 6.95 -9.55 11.63
CA ALA A 29 5.76 -9.87 10.84
C ALA A 29 5.47 -11.36 10.77
N ASP A 30 6.52 -12.18 10.75
CA ASP A 30 6.43 -13.63 10.59
C ASP A 30 5.84 -14.28 11.84
N THR A 31 6.40 -13.94 13.00
CA THR A 31 5.91 -14.42 14.28
C THR A 31 4.48 -13.95 14.53
N ALA A 32 4.17 -12.68 14.22
CA ALA A 32 2.81 -12.16 14.33
C ALA A 32 1.82 -12.91 13.43
N PHE A 33 2.22 -13.22 12.19
CA PHE A 33 1.39 -13.98 11.25
C PHE A 33 1.18 -15.42 11.71
N TYR A 34 2.24 -16.10 12.18
CA TYR A 34 2.14 -17.45 12.69
C TYR A 34 1.25 -17.52 13.95
N GLU A 35 1.42 -16.61 14.90
CA GLU A 35 0.56 -16.54 16.09
C GLU A 35 -0.91 -16.37 15.72
N HIS A 36 -1.19 -15.55 14.71
CA HIS A 36 -2.55 -15.24 14.26
C HIS A 36 -3.20 -16.37 13.46
N THR A 37 -2.44 -16.98 12.51
CA THR A 37 -3.02 -17.91 11.52
C THR A 37 -2.65 -19.36 11.75
N ARG A 38 -1.63 -19.67 12.54
CA ARG A 38 -0.97 -20.97 12.69
C ARG A 38 -0.40 -21.50 11.36
N ARG A 39 -0.08 -20.62 10.42
CA ARG A 39 0.51 -20.93 9.12
C ARG A 39 1.88 -20.28 8.99
N THR A 40 2.74 -20.91 8.17
CA THR A 40 4.06 -20.36 7.84
C THR A 40 3.91 -19.10 6.99
N TYR A 41 4.70 -18.10 7.31
CA TYR A 41 4.83 -16.90 6.50
C TYR A 41 5.71 -17.18 5.28
N HIS A 42 5.22 -16.83 4.09
CA HIS A 42 5.96 -16.98 2.84
C HIS A 42 6.72 -15.70 2.52
N HIS A 43 8.03 -15.79 2.53
CA HIS A 43 8.90 -14.65 2.24
C HIS A 43 9.03 -14.44 0.73
N VAL A 44 9.12 -13.17 0.37
CA VAL A 44 9.67 -12.72 -0.90
C VAL A 44 11.00 -12.05 -0.58
N GLU A 45 12.10 -12.53 -1.12
CA GLU A 45 13.45 -12.09 -0.71
C GLU A 45 13.63 -10.56 -0.82
N ALA A 46 13.12 -9.95 -1.92
CA ALA A 46 13.18 -8.50 -2.11
C ALA A 46 12.41 -7.70 -1.04
N LEU A 47 11.49 -8.33 -0.30
CA LEU A 47 10.60 -7.71 0.70
C LEU A 47 10.76 -8.37 2.08
N ARG A 48 11.94 -8.93 2.37
CA ARG A 48 12.18 -9.67 3.61
C ARG A 48 12.02 -8.78 4.84
N GLY A 49 11.35 -9.31 5.87
CA GLY A 49 11.06 -8.59 7.12
C GLY A 49 9.93 -7.57 7.03
N LEU A 50 9.32 -7.40 5.84
CA LEU A 50 8.20 -6.51 5.63
C LEU A 50 6.88 -7.21 5.94
N PRO A 51 5.94 -6.56 6.68
CA PRO A 51 4.57 -7.04 6.78
C PRO A 51 3.89 -7.01 5.40
N TYR A 52 3.69 -8.20 4.80
CA TYR A 52 3.03 -8.36 3.51
C TYR A 52 1.95 -9.43 3.64
N VAL A 53 0.70 -9.02 3.82
CA VAL A 53 -0.43 -9.92 4.05
C VAL A 53 -1.58 -9.68 3.09
N CYS A 54 -2.37 -10.72 2.91
CA CYS A 54 -3.51 -10.77 2.03
C CYS A 54 -4.82 -10.96 2.80
N VAL A 55 -5.82 -10.15 2.49
CA VAL A 55 -7.21 -10.38 2.87
C VAL A 55 -7.97 -10.90 1.65
N ARG A 56 -8.38 -12.16 1.71
CA ARG A 56 -9.14 -12.78 0.63
C ARG A 56 -10.62 -12.44 0.75
N VAL A 57 -11.14 -11.73 -0.24
CA VAL A 57 -12.56 -11.34 -0.30
C VAL A 57 -13.10 -11.63 -1.69
N PRO A 58 -14.21 -12.39 -1.83
CA PRO A 58 -14.80 -12.66 -3.14
C PRO A 58 -15.14 -11.39 -3.91
N THR A 59 -15.30 -11.51 -5.23
CA THR A 59 -15.80 -10.42 -6.06
C THR A 59 -17.17 -9.95 -5.57
N GLY A 60 -17.39 -8.65 -5.52
CA GLY A 60 -18.60 -8.05 -4.94
C GLY A 60 -18.56 -7.88 -3.42
N GLY A 61 -17.54 -8.39 -2.71
CA GLY A 61 -17.42 -8.29 -1.26
C GLY A 61 -16.91 -6.95 -0.71
N GLY A 62 -16.76 -5.93 -1.57
CA GLY A 62 -16.38 -4.58 -1.12
C GLY A 62 -14.91 -4.40 -0.81
N LYS A 63 -14.00 -5.08 -1.54
CA LYS A 63 -12.54 -4.95 -1.37
C LYS A 63 -12.05 -3.50 -1.28
N PRO A 64 -12.46 -2.56 -2.18
CA PRO A 64 -11.98 -1.18 -2.08
C PRO A 64 -12.47 -0.46 -0.82
N ALA A 65 -13.65 -0.78 -0.30
CA ALA A 65 -14.11 -0.25 0.99
C ALA A 65 -13.20 -0.74 2.12
N LEU A 66 -12.95 -2.06 2.19
CA LEU A 66 -12.05 -2.65 3.17
C LEU A 66 -10.64 -2.03 3.10
N ALA A 67 -10.14 -1.83 1.88
CA ALA A 67 -8.83 -1.20 1.67
C ALA A 67 -8.80 0.25 2.22
N ALA A 68 -9.87 1.03 2.04
CA ALA A 68 -9.95 2.39 2.58
C ALA A 68 -9.92 2.40 4.13
N TYR A 69 -10.68 1.52 4.78
CA TYR A 69 -10.61 1.37 6.25
C TYR A 69 -9.25 0.84 6.72
N ALA A 70 -8.64 -0.07 5.96
CA ALA A 70 -7.35 -0.66 6.30
C ALA A 70 -6.21 0.37 6.33
N VAL A 71 -6.30 1.46 5.58
CA VAL A 71 -5.33 2.57 5.64
C VAL A 71 -5.31 3.18 7.05
N GLY A 72 -6.46 3.53 7.61
CA GLY A 72 -6.56 4.06 8.96
C GLY A 72 -6.07 3.06 10.01
N LEU A 73 -6.46 1.78 9.88
CA LEU A 73 -6.02 0.72 10.80
C LEU A 73 -4.50 0.52 10.77
N ALA A 74 -3.88 0.60 9.59
CA ALA A 74 -2.43 0.47 9.47
C ALA A 74 -1.71 1.68 10.08
N ALA A 75 -2.19 2.89 9.85
CA ALA A 75 -1.65 4.10 10.46
C ALA A 75 -1.70 4.01 11.99
N GLU A 76 -2.84 3.63 12.56
CA GLU A 76 -3.05 3.51 14.01
C GLU A 76 -2.28 2.35 14.65
N ASN A 77 -2.38 1.14 14.09
CA ASN A 77 -1.95 -0.08 14.79
C ASN A 77 -0.52 -0.51 14.46
N LEU A 78 0.02 -0.14 13.29
CA LEU A 78 1.37 -0.52 12.86
C LEU A 78 2.32 0.67 12.79
N LEU A 79 1.92 1.75 12.09
CA LEU A 79 2.80 2.89 11.86
C LEU A 79 2.89 3.81 13.07
N ARG A 80 1.87 3.83 13.92
CA ARG A 80 1.73 4.73 15.06
C ARG A 80 1.88 6.19 14.66
N ALA A 81 1.22 6.55 13.57
CA ALA A 81 1.33 7.86 12.94
C ALA A 81 -0.06 8.44 12.63
N ASP A 82 -0.21 9.72 12.90
CA ASP A 82 -1.45 10.47 12.62
C ASP A 82 -1.66 10.69 11.12
N LYS A 83 -0.60 10.56 10.33
CA LYS A 83 -0.59 10.73 8.87
C LYS A 83 0.36 9.75 8.23
N CYS A 84 0.06 9.35 7.00
CA CYS A 84 0.92 8.44 6.24
C CYS A 84 0.89 8.73 4.75
N LEU A 85 1.90 8.23 4.04
CA LEU A 85 1.91 8.18 2.59
C LEU A 85 1.43 6.79 2.15
N VAL A 86 0.45 6.76 1.26
CA VAL A 86 -0.16 5.55 0.73
C VAL A 86 0.08 5.47 -0.76
N LEU A 87 0.53 4.31 -1.23
CA LEU A 87 0.58 3.97 -2.64
C LEU A 87 -0.52 2.93 -2.90
N TRP A 88 -1.59 3.35 -3.57
CA TRP A 88 -2.72 2.48 -3.91
C TRP A 88 -2.59 1.97 -5.33
N LEU A 89 -2.38 0.66 -5.46
CA LEU A 89 -2.15 -0.01 -6.74
C LEU A 89 -3.41 -0.70 -7.22
N ALA A 90 -3.98 -0.19 -8.31
CA ALA A 90 -5.11 -0.77 -8.99
C ALA A 90 -4.67 -1.60 -10.23
N PRO A 91 -5.46 -2.60 -10.66
CA PRO A 91 -5.06 -3.52 -11.72
C PRO A 91 -4.99 -2.87 -13.12
N THR A 92 -5.81 -1.86 -13.38
CA THR A 92 -5.90 -1.17 -14.68
C THR A 92 -6.08 0.33 -14.53
N THR A 93 -5.76 1.09 -15.56
CA THR A 93 -5.99 2.55 -15.60
C THR A 93 -7.46 2.92 -15.41
N GLN A 94 -8.38 2.13 -15.93
CA GLN A 94 -9.82 2.34 -15.73
C GLN A 94 -10.20 2.22 -14.24
N ILE A 95 -9.62 1.26 -13.53
CA ILE A 95 -9.85 1.12 -12.07
C ILE A 95 -9.15 2.23 -11.29
N VAL A 96 -7.98 2.70 -11.74
CA VAL A 96 -7.33 3.90 -11.18
C VAL A 96 -8.30 5.08 -11.22
N ASP A 97 -8.90 5.37 -12.39
CA ASP A 97 -9.85 6.48 -12.55
C ASP A 97 -11.10 6.33 -11.67
N GLN A 98 -11.63 5.11 -11.55
CA GLN A 98 -12.76 4.83 -10.67
C GLN A 98 -12.39 5.03 -9.19
N THR A 99 -11.25 4.52 -8.77
CA THR A 99 -10.73 4.65 -7.40
C THR A 99 -10.47 6.12 -7.06
N MET A 100 -9.84 6.85 -7.98
CA MET A 100 -9.60 8.29 -7.82
C MET A 100 -10.90 9.06 -7.58
N ARG A 101 -11.91 8.86 -8.43
CA ARG A 101 -13.23 9.50 -8.27
C ARG A 101 -13.87 9.17 -6.92
N ALA A 102 -13.85 7.89 -6.53
CA ALA A 102 -14.42 7.43 -5.27
C ALA A 102 -13.68 8.04 -4.05
N LEU A 103 -12.36 8.13 -4.09
CA LEU A 103 -11.55 8.68 -3.00
C LEU A 103 -11.54 10.21 -2.95
N GLN A 104 -11.82 10.90 -4.06
CA GLN A 104 -11.92 12.38 -4.13
C GLN A 104 -13.31 12.88 -3.75
N ASP A 105 -14.37 12.08 -3.94
CA ASP A 105 -15.74 12.47 -3.58
C ASP A 105 -15.94 12.33 -2.06
N LYS A 106 -16.05 13.47 -1.37
CA LYS A 106 -16.26 13.55 0.09
C LYS A 106 -17.53 12.86 0.60
N HIS A 107 -18.49 12.58 -0.29
CA HIS A 107 -19.71 11.84 0.06
C HIS A 107 -19.58 10.33 -0.16
N HIS A 108 -18.56 9.90 -0.88
CA HIS A 108 -18.34 8.48 -1.14
C HIS A 108 -17.90 7.73 0.13
N PRO A 109 -18.41 6.51 0.39
CA PRO A 109 -18.06 5.73 1.58
C PRO A 109 -16.56 5.53 1.80
N TYR A 110 -15.78 5.32 0.73
CA TYR A 110 -14.33 5.12 0.83
C TYR A 110 -13.61 6.38 1.31
N ARG A 111 -14.00 7.55 0.79
CA ARG A 111 -13.47 8.82 1.25
C ARG A 111 -13.84 9.10 2.70
N ARG A 112 -15.08 8.83 3.08
CA ARG A 112 -15.54 9.03 4.47
C ARG A 112 -14.78 8.18 5.47
N ALA A 113 -14.45 6.93 5.12
CA ALA A 113 -13.60 6.08 5.96
C ALA A 113 -12.22 6.69 6.22
N LEU A 114 -11.63 7.31 5.20
CA LEU A 114 -10.35 8.02 5.33
C LEU A 114 -10.49 9.33 6.11
N ASP A 115 -11.53 10.12 5.82
CA ASP A 115 -11.77 11.39 6.52
C ASP A 115 -12.03 11.15 8.02
N GLU A 116 -12.70 10.05 8.38
CA GLU A 116 -12.89 9.64 9.77
C GLU A 116 -11.56 9.26 10.45
N ALA A 117 -10.72 8.50 9.75
CA ALA A 117 -9.44 8.06 10.30
C ALA A 117 -8.39 9.19 10.43
N PHE A 118 -8.47 10.22 9.56
CA PHE A 118 -7.46 11.28 9.46
C PHE A 118 -8.05 12.70 9.63
N GLU A 119 -9.20 12.82 10.29
CA GLU A 119 -9.86 14.10 10.61
C GLU A 119 -10.07 15.00 9.36
N GLY A 120 -10.31 14.38 8.20
CA GLY A 120 -10.47 15.07 6.93
C GLY A 120 -9.17 15.56 6.26
N CYS A 121 -8.02 15.37 6.90
CA CYS A 121 -6.70 15.72 6.37
C CYS A 121 -6.20 14.65 5.39
N VAL A 122 -6.85 14.57 4.22
CA VAL A 122 -6.58 13.55 3.19
C VAL A 122 -6.49 14.19 1.82
N THR A 123 -5.34 14.03 1.18
CA THR A 123 -5.10 14.42 -0.21
C THR A 123 -4.97 13.18 -1.09
N VAL A 124 -5.75 13.13 -2.19
CA VAL A 124 -5.76 12.02 -3.15
C VAL A 124 -5.31 12.51 -4.51
N MET A 125 -4.32 11.87 -5.09
CA MET A 125 -3.74 12.24 -6.37
C MET A 125 -3.33 11.03 -7.22
N ASP A 126 -3.24 11.24 -8.52
CA ASP A 126 -2.64 10.28 -9.43
C ASP A 126 -1.11 10.38 -9.43
N LEU A 127 -0.46 9.43 -10.10
CA LEU A 127 1.00 9.39 -10.17
C LEU A 127 1.59 10.62 -10.86
N LYS A 128 0.90 11.20 -11.83
CA LYS A 128 1.35 12.38 -12.57
C LYS A 128 1.37 13.61 -11.65
N SER A 129 0.30 13.83 -10.91
CA SER A 129 0.20 14.92 -9.93
C SER A 129 1.20 14.76 -8.77
N ALA A 130 1.54 13.52 -8.43
CA ALA A 130 2.54 13.22 -7.40
C ALA A 130 3.97 13.64 -7.78
N LEU A 131 4.28 13.86 -9.06
CA LEU A 131 5.57 14.41 -9.49
C LEU A 131 5.80 15.84 -9.00
N ASP A 132 4.74 16.53 -8.57
CA ASP A 132 4.79 17.89 -8.03
C ASP A 132 4.47 17.94 -6.52
N LEU A 133 4.55 16.79 -5.82
CA LEU A 133 4.17 16.65 -4.42
C LEU A 133 5.06 17.49 -3.50
N GLN A 134 4.46 18.43 -2.81
CA GLN A 134 5.15 19.36 -1.93
C GLN A 134 5.29 18.79 -0.51
N ARG A 135 6.38 19.15 0.16
CA ARG A 135 6.65 18.77 1.55
C ARG A 135 5.50 19.17 2.49
N GLY A 136 4.95 20.39 2.33
CA GLY A 136 3.84 20.88 3.15
C GLY A 136 2.61 19.97 3.10
N THR A 137 2.28 19.40 1.92
CA THR A 137 1.16 18.46 1.77
C THR A 137 1.41 17.16 2.56
N LEU A 138 2.65 16.65 2.54
CA LEU A 138 3.02 15.44 3.31
C LEU A 138 3.06 15.68 4.84
N GLU A 139 3.20 16.94 5.25
CA GLU A 139 3.20 17.33 6.67
C GLU A 139 1.78 17.63 7.17
N SER A 140 0.87 18.10 6.29
CA SER A 140 -0.52 18.41 6.65
C SER A 140 -1.48 17.24 6.48
N ASP A 141 -1.28 16.37 5.50
CA ASP A 141 -2.26 15.40 5.07
C ASP A 141 -1.71 13.96 5.02
N THR A 142 -2.60 12.99 5.17
CA THR A 142 -2.40 11.64 4.63
C THR A 142 -2.53 11.73 3.12
N VAL A 143 -1.46 11.39 2.41
CA VAL A 143 -1.41 11.47 0.95
C VAL A 143 -1.62 10.09 0.35
N ILE A 144 -2.59 9.95 -0.55
CA ILE A 144 -2.88 8.72 -1.27
C ILE A 144 -2.56 8.92 -2.75
N ILE A 145 -1.56 8.20 -3.23
CA ILE A 145 -1.18 8.18 -4.64
C ILE A 145 -1.79 6.93 -5.27
N VAL A 146 -2.69 7.10 -6.24
CA VAL A 146 -3.33 5.99 -6.95
C VAL A 146 -2.64 5.77 -8.28
N SER A 147 -2.24 4.52 -8.54
CA SER A 147 -1.49 4.15 -9.74
C SER A 147 -1.76 2.70 -10.14
N THR A 148 -1.21 2.27 -11.27
CA THR A 148 -1.08 0.86 -11.61
C THR A 148 0.33 0.37 -11.27
N MET A 149 0.48 -0.95 -11.05
CA MET A 149 1.80 -1.55 -10.90
C MET A 149 2.67 -1.36 -12.14
N ALA A 150 2.07 -1.40 -13.34
CA ALA A 150 2.79 -1.21 -14.60
C ALA A 150 3.44 0.17 -14.70
N ALA A 151 2.76 1.24 -14.28
CA ALA A 151 3.28 2.60 -14.33
C ALA A 151 4.49 2.84 -13.40
N LEU A 152 4.75 1.94 -12.44
CA LEU A 152 5.87 2.02 -11.52
C LEU A 152 7.11 1.26 -11.98
N ARG A 153 7.00 0.42 -13.03
CA ARG A 153 8.12 -0.39 -13.52
C ARG A 153 9.13 0.46 -14.29
N VAL A 154 10.40 0.20 -14.08
CA VAL A 154 11.52 0.93 -14.70
C VAL A 154 11.53 0.86 -16.24
N GLY A 155 10.91 -0.16 -16.83
CA GLY A 155 10.82 -0.38 -18.27
C GLY A 155 9.78 0.46 -19.00
N ASP A 156 8.83 1.07 -18.30
CA ASP A 156 7.75 1.86 -18.88
C ASP A 156 8.14 3.34 -19.03
N MET A 157 7.70 3.98 -20.13
CA MET A 157 8.00 5.37 -20.42
C MET A 157 7.44 6.32 -19.34
N ASP A 158 6.23 6.06 -18.84
CA ASP A 158 5.62 6.85 -17.76
C ASP A 158 6.26 6.56 -16.40
N GLY A 159 6.68 5.33 -16.15
CA GLY A 159 7.42 4.94 -14.96
C GLY A 159 8.80 5.57 -14.85
N ARG A 160 9.43 5.96 -15.95
CA ARG A 160 10.75 6.64 -15.92
C ARG A 160 10.70 7.98 -15.20
N LYS A 161 9.63 8.75 -15.35
CA LYS A 161 9.49 10.08 -14.73
C LYS A 161 9.56 10.03 -13.21
N ILE A 162 9.12 8.95 -12.58
CA ILE A 162 9.20 8.81 -11.12
C ILE A 162 10.64 8.65 -10.61
N TYR A 163 11.57 8.24 -11.48
CA TYR A 163 13.00 8.06 -11.17
C TYR A 163 13.85 9.25 -11.61
N GLU A 164 13.29 10.22 -12.34
CA GLU A 164 14.01 11.38 -12.81
C GLU A 164 14.25 12.40 -11.70
N ASP A 165 15.45 13.01 -11.73
CA ASP A 165 15.79 14.11 -10.81
C ASP A 165 14.98 15.35 -11.17
N SER A 166 14.22 15.89 -10.22
CA SER A 166 13.33 17.02 -10.40
C SER A 166 13.55 18.10 -9.34
N GLY A 167 13.78 19.33 -9.79
CA GLY A 167 13.91 20.48 -8.91
C GLY A 167 12.62 20.81 -8.14
N VAL A 168 11.46 20.40 -8.65
CA VAL A 168 10.15 20.62 -8.02
C VAL A 168 10.03 19.89 -6.68
N LEU A 169 10.66 18.73 -6.55
CA LEU A 169 10.64 17.93 -5.33
C LEU A 169 11.70 18.32 -4.30
N MET A 170 12.53 19.34 -4.58
CA MET A 170 13.72 19.71 -3.79
C MET A 170 13.40 19.89 -2.30
N SER A 171 12.33 20.58 -1.96
CA SER A 171 11.94 20.85 -0.55
C SER A 171 11.72 19.58 0.29
N ASN A 172 11.41 18.45 -0.35
CA ASN A 172 11.24 17.17 0.33
C ASN A 172 12.57 16.55 0.79
N PHE A 173 13.68 17.02 0.25
CA PHE A 173 15.03 16.49 0.51
C PHE A 173 15.91 17.43 1.34
N ASP A 174 15.34 18.56 1.80
CA ASP A 174 16.05 19.50 2.65
C ASP A 174 16.19 18.97 4.08
N GLY A 175 17.41 19.11 4.65
CA GLY A 175 17.67 18.73 6.05
C GLY A 175 17.78 17.23 6.30
N LEU A 176 18.00 16.40 5.27
CA LEU A 176 18.22 14.96 5.43
C LEU A 176 19.52 14.67 6.15
N THR A 177 19.49 13.74 7.10
CA THR A 177 20.68 13.17 7.74
C THR A 177 21.50 12.34 6.75
N GLU A 178 22.79 12.11 7.05
CA GLU A 178 23.65 11.23 6.23
C GLU A 178 23.05 9.82 6.09
N THR A 179 22.50 9.28 7.16
CA THR A 179 21.80 7.97 7.15
C THR A 179 20.61 7.97 6.19
N GLN A 180 19.81 9.04 6.18
CA GLN A 180 18.68 9.16 5.24
C GLN A 180 19.18 9.29 3.79
N GLN A 181 20.24 10.08 3.56
CA GLN A 181 20.83 10.24 2.23
C GLN A 181 21.40 8.92 1.70
N SER A 182 22.05 8.11 2.54
CA SER A 182 22.62 6.81 2.15
C SER A 182 21.58 5.77 1.73
N LEU A 183 20.32 5.95 2.11
CA LEU A 183 19.21 5.08 1.67
C LEU A 183 18.73 5.39 0.25
N LEU A 184 19.07 6.55 -0.30
CA LEU A 184 18.51 7.06 -1.55
C LEU A 184 19.38 6.71 -2.75
N GLU A 185 18.75 6.54 -3.91
CA GLU A 185 19.45 6.34 -5.17
C GLU A 185 20.05 7.66 -5.67
N ASN A 186 21.28 7.63 -6.14
CA ASN A 186 21.95 8.82 -6.66
C ASN A 186 21.37 9.26 -8.01
N ALA A 187 21.41 10.56 -8.28
CA ALA A 187 21.11 11.08 -9.59
C ALA A 187 22.19 10.62 -10.59
N ASN A 188 21.78 10.32 -11.83
CA ASN A 188 22.68 9.83 -12.86
C ASN A 188 23.92 10.72 -13.03
N GLY A 189 25.09 10.12 -12.84
CA GLY A 189 26.40 10.80 -12.95
C GLY A 189 26.73 11.77 -11.80
N LEU A 190 25.95 11.80 -10.72
CA LEU A 190 26.18 12.67 -9.57
C LEU A 190 26.37 11.85 -8.29
N THR A 191 27.06 12.45 -7.31
CA THR A 191 27.30 11.86 -5.98
C THR A 191 26.20 12.21 -4.96
N ARG A 192 25.19 12.97 -5.35
CA ARG A 192 24.05 13.34 -4.52
C ARG A 192 22.81 12.48 -4.83
N PRO A 193 21.91 12.30 -3.86
CA PRO A 193 20.63 11.66 -4.11
C PRO A 193 19.81 12.35 -5.21
N ALA A 194 19.15 11.57 -6.05
CA ALA A 194 18.16 12.08 -6.99
C ALA A 194 16.95 12.63 -6.22
N ARG A 195 16.50 13.81 -6.60
CA ARG A 195 15.27 14.44 -6.09
C ARG A 195 14.08 13.89 -6.87
N SER A 196 13.87 12.59 -6.82
CA SER A 196 12.87 11.87 -7.60
C SER A 196 11.68 11.47 -6.73
N LEU A 197 10.53 11.21 -7.36
CA LEU A 197 9.37 10.69 -6.65
C LEU A 197 9.68 9.30 -6.05
N ALA A 198 10.44 8.46 -6.74
CA ALA A 198 10.85 7.16 -6.22
C ALA A 198 11.66 7.28 -4.92
N ASN A 199 12.61 8.20 -4.87
CA ASN A 199 13.37 8.49 -3.65
C ASN A 199 12.50 9.12 -2.55
N LEU A 200 11.53 9.97 -2.91
CA LEU A 200 10.57 10.50 -1.96
C LEU A 200 9.72 9.39 -1.34
N LEU A 201 9.20 8.47 -2.16
CA LEU A 201 8.49 7.29 -1.68
C LEU A 201 9.39 6.47 -0.73
N ARG A 202 10.63 6.19 -1.15
CA ARG A 202 11.61 5.43 -0.36
C ARG A 202 11.90 6.07 1.00
N LEU A 203 12.03 7.39 1.04
CA LEU A 203 12.26 8.17 2.25
C LEU A 203 11.05 8.13 3.21
N ARG A 204 9.85 8.22 2.66
CA ARG A 204 8.59 8.28 3.42
C ARG A 204 8.00 6.91 3.75
N ARG A 205 8.55 5.83 3.20
CA ARG A 205 8.17 4.45 3.49
C ARG A 205 6.65 4.23 3.37
N PRO A 206 6.07 4.27 2.16
CA PRO A 206 4.63 4.24 1.98
C PRO A 206 4.01 2.95 2.51
N LEU A 207 2.77 3.06 3.01
CA LEU A 207 1.86 1.93 3.08
C LEU A 207 1.42 1.61 1.64
N ILE A 208 1.53 0.36 1.22
CA ILE A 208 1.07 -0.06 -0.11
C ILE A 208 -0.21 -0.87 0.01
N ILE A 209 -1.24 -0.43 -0.71
CA ILE A 209 -2.48 -1.16 -0.94
C ILE A 209 -2.40 -1.78 -2.34
N VAL A 210 -2.63 -3.09 -2.45
CA VAL A 210 -2.68 -3.78 -3.74
C VAL A 210 -4.08 -4.35 -3.93
N ASP A 211 -4.83 -3.75 -4.86
CA ASP A 211 -6.16 -4.23 -5.24
C ASP A 211 -6.01 -5.20 -6.43
N GLU A 212 -6.59 -6.41 -6.30
CA GLU A 212 -6.49 -7.51 -7.28
C GLU A 212 -5.04 -7.90 -7.62
N ALA A 213 -4.29 -8.32 -6.63
CA ALA A 213 -2.85 -8.57 -6.66
C ALA A 213 -2.36 -9.68 -7.62
N HIS A 214 -3.24 -10.51 -8.18
CA HIS A 214 -2.84 -11.64 -9.03
C HIS A 214 -1.95 -11.24 -10.23
N ASN A 215 -2.04 -10.01 -10.71
CA ASN A 215 -1.19 -9.46 -11.77
C ASN A 215 0.10 -8.77 -11.27
N ALA A 216 0.29 -8.65 -9.96
CA ALA A 216 1.39 -7.94 -9.33
C ALA A 216 2.42 -8.87 -8.64
N ARG A 217 2.24 -10.20 -8.72
CA ARG A 217 3.09 -11.17 -8.02
C ARG A 217 4.17 -11.77 -8.92
N THR A 218 4.99 -10.91 -9.49
CA THR A 218 6.17 -11.30 -10.29
C THR A 218 7.44 -10.78 -9.62
N PRO A 219 8.61 -11.42 -9.84
CA PRO A 219 9.90 -10.93 -9.31
C PRO A 219 10.12 -9.45 -9.60
N LEU A 220 9.90 -9.02 -10.84
CA LEU A 220 10.04 -7.61 -11.24
C LEU A 220 9.09 -6.68 -10.49
N SER A 221 7.87 -7.13 -10.18
CA SER A 221 6.93 -6.35 -9.38
C SER A 221 7.42 -6.19 -7.94
N PHE A 222 7.91 -7.27 -7.33
CA PHE A 222 8.45 -7.24 -5.96
C PHE A 222 9.69 -6.36 -5.85
N GLU A 223 10.60 -6.44 -6.82
CA GLU A 223 11.77 -5.55 -6.90
C GLU A 223 11.35 -4.07 -7.01
N SER A 224 10.35 -3.78 -7.85
CA SER A 224 9.82 -2.42 -8.00
C SER A 224 9.22 -1.90 -6.69
N LEU A 225 8.46 -2.74 -5.95
CA LEU A 225 7.90 -2.38 -4.65
C LEU A 225 8.99 -2.19 -3.59
N ALA A 226 10.01 -3.05 -3.57
CA ALA A 226 11.14 -2.97 -2.63
C ALA A 226 11.94 -1.65 -2.79
N ARG A 227 12.01 -1.10 -4.01
CA ARG A 227 12.68 0.18 -4.27
C ARG A 227 12.05 1.34 -3.50
N PHE A 228 10.77 1.27 -3.20
CA PHE A 228 10.08 2.31 -2.41
C PHE A 228 10.23 2.13 -0.90
N ASN A 229 10.92 1.07 -0.44
CA ASN A 229 11.12 0.78 0.99
C ASN A 229 9.81 0.88 1.79
N PRO A 230 8.75 0.17 1.41
CA PRO A 230 7.44 0.33 2.03
C PRO A 230 7.46 -0.02 3.52
N SER A 231 6.50 0.50 4.26
CA SER A 231 6.30 0.16 5.67
C SER A 231 5.47 -1.11 5.86
N CYS A 232 4.54 -1.37 4.92
CA CYS A 232 3.64 -2.52 4.91
C CYS A 232 3.01 -2.67 3.53
N ILE A 233 2.66 -3.90 3.14
CA ILE A 233 1.86 -4.18 1.95
C ILE A 233 0.61 -4.94 2.36
N LEU A 234 -0.56 -4.39 2.03
CA LEU A 234 -1.87 -5.00 2.24
C LEU A 234 -2.51 -5.33 0.90
N GLU A 235 -2.70 -6.61 0.67
CA GLU A 235 -3.27 -7.16 -0.56
C GLU A 235 -4.75 -7.50 -0.34
N PHE A 236 -5.61 -7.08 -1.28
CA PHE A 236 -7.03 -7.43 -1.29
C PHE A 236 -7.37 -8.13 -2.61
N THR A 237 -7.67 -9.43 -2.56
CA THR A 237 -7.95 -10.21 -3.78
C THR A 237 -8.99 -11.28 -3.54
N ALA A 238 -9.70 -11.68 -4.61
CA ALA A 238 -10.58 -12.84 -4.59
C ALA A 238 -9.80 -14.16 -4.80
N THR A 239 -8.66 -14.07 -5.49
CA THR A 239 -7.87 -15.20 -5.97
C THR A 239 -6.42 -15.08 -5.53
N PRO A 240 -6.11 -15.31 -4.23
CA PRO A 240 -4.73 -15.31 -3.75
C PRO A 240 -3.94 -16.43 -4.41
N GLU A 241 -2.64 -16.20 -4.65
CA GLU A 241 -1.74 -17.26 -5.07
C GLU A 241 -1.54 -18.25 -3.92
N THR A 242 -1.70 -19.54 -4.19
CA THR A 242 -1.61 -20.60 -3.20
C THR A 242 -0.34 -21.43 -3.31
N THR A 243 0.33 -21.37 -4.47
CA THR A 243 1.57 -22.12 -4.73
C THR A 243 2.77 -21.29 -4.28
N HIS A 244 3.65 -21.88 -3.49
CA HIS A 244 4.93 -21.27 -3.13
C HIS A 244 6.07 -22.10 -3.67
N ASN A 245 6.64 -21.69 -4.79
CA ASN A 245 7.81 -22.26 -5.42
C ASN A 245 8.67 -21.14 -6.02
N PRO A 246 9.53 -20.48 -5.22
CA PRO A 246 10.35 -19.36 -5.69
C PRO A 246 11.25 -19.69 -6.88
N GLU A 247 11.69 -20.95 -7.02
CA GLU A 247 12.51 -21.40 -8.16
C GLU A 247 11.73 -21.35 -9.49
N GLN A 248 10.40 -21.45 -9.44
CA GLN A 248 9.50 -21.34 -10.56
C GLN A 248 8.74 -19.98 -10.56
N GLU A 249 9.23 -19.02 -9.81
CA GLU A 249 8.64 -17.67 -9.68
C GLU A 249 7.18 -17.66 -9.15
N HIS A 250 6.78 -18.70 -8.42
CA HIS A 250 5.49 -18.75 -7.72
C HIS A 250 5.64 -18.33 -6.27
N PHE A 251 4.93 -17.28 -5.87
CA PHE A 251 5.00 -16.71 -4.52
C PHE A 251 3.61 -16.72 -3.89
N ALA A 252 3.37 -17.63 -2.94
CA ALA A 252 2.09 -17.72 -2.26
C ALA A 252 1.75 -16.43 -1.49
N SER A 253 0.47 -16.09 -1.47
CA SER A 253 -0.06 -14.98 -0.66
C SER A 253 -0.12 -15.37 0.82
N ASN A 254 0.32 -14.49 1.70
CA ASN A 254 0.16 -14.63 3.14
C ASN A 254 -1.29 -14.29 3.53
N VAL A 255 -2.22 -15.22 3.33
CA VAL A 255 -3.64 -15.01 3.57
C VAL A 255 -3.90 -14.93 5.08
N LEU A 256 -4.08 -13.72 5.58
CA LEU A 256 -4.37 -13.45 6.98
C LEU A 256 -5.79 -13.85 7.36
N HIS A 257 -6.74 -13.45 6.53
CA HIS A 257 -8.16 -13.73 6.72
C HIS A 257 -8.84 -13.98 5.36
N HIS A 258 -9.90 -14.80 5.36
CA HIS A 258 -10.68 -15.01 4.16
C HIS A 258 -12.18 -14.98 4.46
N VAL A 259 -12.93 -14.38 3.54
CA VAL A 259 -14.39 -14.41 3.50
C VAL A 259 -14.84 -15.53 2.57
N SER A 260 -15.70 -16.41 3.05
CA SER A 260 -16.29 -17.44 2.21
C SER A 260 -17.42 -16.89 1.33
N ALA A 261 -17.71 -17.57 0.21
CA ALA A 261 -18.86 -17.23 -0.62
C ALA A 261 -20.21 -17.38 0.13
N ALA A 262 -20.25 -18.26 1.13
CA ALA A 262 -21.43 -18.45 1.97
C ALA A 262 -21.69 -17.25 2.88
N GLU A 263 -20.63 -16.73 3.55
CA GLU A 263 -20.72 -15.51 4.36
C GLU A 263 -21.16 -14.30 3.53
N LEU A 264 -20.57 -14.14 2.34
CA LEU A 264 -20.96 -13.07 1.43
C LEU A 264 -22.44 -13.15 1.05
N LYS A 265 -22.96 -14.35 0.74
CA LYS A 265 -24.36 -14.55 0.38
C LYS A 265 -25.32 -14.39 1.54
N ALA A 266 -24.90 -14.69 2.76
CA ALA A 266 -25.75 -14.58 3.94
C ALA A 266 -26.08 -13.12 4.29
N GLU A 267 -25.27 -12.17 3.83
CA GLU A 267 -25.41 -10.75 4.14
C GLU A 267 -25.75 -9.88 2.92
N ASN A 268 -25.87 -10.46 1.72
CA ASN A 268 -26.33 -9.79 0.50
C ASN A 268 -27.79 -10.08 0.22
#